data_ea126aab2f366b1f9298e550d8353aed
#
_entry.id   ea126aab2f366b1f9298e550d8353aed
#
_cell.length_a   1.000
_cell.length_b   1.000
_cell.length_c   1.000
_cell.angle_alpha   90.00
_cell.angle_beta   90.00
_cell.angle_gamma   90.00
#
_symmetry.space_group_name_H-M   'P 1'
#
loop_
_entity.id
_entity.type
_entity.pdbx_description
1 polymer ?
#
loop_
_entity_poly.entity_id
_entity_poly.type
_entity_poly.pdbx_seq_one_letter_code
_entity_poly.pdbx_strand_id
1 'polypeptide(L)'
;MTTPIRRLSSDLLATLPAWVVARLLVGVSWVVARLVSDELAGSGPDRIERGLMAWDADWYRSLVVGGYDALPLEGVRFFPGFVLLGRLADALLPGGPTTAMVVVANLGSLLAGVALYRLVLAETANRHLADRSVWLLACFPSGFVLVWGYAEGPFLAASIAAFLAFRRRNWWMAAGLA
;
A
#
# COMPACT_ATOMS: atom_id res chain seq x y z
N MET A 1 18.88 20.27 -18.55
CA MET A 1 17.76 19.30 -18.66
C MET A 1 18.09 18.07 -17.80
N THR A 2 17.39 17.86 -16.72
CA THR A 2 17.54 16.65 -15.87
C THR A 2 16.85 15.49 -16.56
N THR A 3 17.56 14.37 -16.75
CA THR A 3 17.00 13.16 -17.36
C THR A 3 15.82 12.62 -16.51
N PRO A 4 14.81 11.97 -17.13
CA PRO A 4 13.65 11.43 -16.40
C PRO A 4 14.03 10.46 -15.27
N ILE A 5 15.13 9.72 -15.42
CA ILE A 5 15.67 8.80 -14.40
C ILE A 5 16.15 9.57 -13.15
N ARG A 6 16.86 10.70 -13.34
CA ARG A 6 17.30 11.55 -12.20
C ARG A 6 16.14 12.16 -11.43
N ARG A 7 15.03 12.48 -12.11
CA ARG A 7 13.82 12.98 -11.44
C ARG A 7 13.13 11.89 -10.64
N LEU A 8 13.07 10.66 -11.16
CA LEU A 8 12.46 9.54 -10.44
C LEU A 8 13.23 9.20 -9.18
N SER A 9 14.55 9.17 -9.22
CA SER A 9 15.38 8.89 -8.04
C SER A 9 15.28 9.98 -6.98
N SER A 10 15.17 11.26 -7.36
CA SER A 10 14.98 12.35 -6.39
C SER A 10 13.61 12.27 -5.69
N ASP A 11 12.56 11.90 -6.42
CA ASP A 11 11.21 11.80 -5.86
C ASP A 11 11.07 10.57 -4.94
N LEU A 12 11.72 9.47 -5.30
CA LEU A 12 11.86 8.31 -4.41
C LEU A 12 12.58 8.67 -3.11
N LEU A 13 13.71 9.37 -3.19
CA LEU A 13 14.46 9.79 -2.01
C LEU A 13 13.67 10.76 -1.12
N ALA A 14 12.83 11.61 -1.69
CA ALA A 14 11.93 12.48 -0.93
C ALA A 14 10.82 11.69 -0.20
N THR A 15 10.33 10.61 -0.81
CA THR A 15 9.22 9.80 -0.28
C THR A 15 9.68 8.75 0.75
N LEU A 16 10.87 8.19 0.55
CA LEU A 16 11.37 7.04 1.29
C LEU A 16 11.41 7.23 2.82
N PRO A 17 11.84 8.39 3.38
CA PRO A 17 11.86 8.58 4.83
C PRO A 17 10.48 8.43 5.49
N ALA A 18 9.45 9.06 4.92
CA ALA A 18 8.07 8.97 5.43
C ALA A 18 7.54 7.54 5.30
N TRP A 19 7.84 6.88 4.18
CA TRP A 19 7.47 5.49 3.94
C TRP A 19 8.11 4.54 4.97
N VAL A 20 9.40 4.69 5.29
CA VAL A 20 10.11 3.89 6.30
C VAL A 20 9.54 4.14 7.69
N VAL A 21 9.36 5.41 8.07
CA VAL A 21 8.83 5.77 9.40
C VAL A 21 7.44 5.17 9.62
N ALA A 22 6.56 5.18 8.62
CA ALA A 22 5.25 4.54 8.73
C ALA A 22 5.36 3.03 9.07
N ARG A 23 6.32 2.31 8.47
CA ARG A 23 6.56 0.87 8.76
C ARG A 23 7.07 0.66 10.17
N LEU A 24 7.99 1.52 10.62
CA LEU A 24 8.49 1.47 11.99
C LEU A 24 7.39 1.76 13.00
N LEU A 25 6.54 2.77 12.75
CA LEU A 25 5.40 3.09 13.62
C LEU A 25 4.41 1.93 13.71
N VAL A 26 4.04 1.33 12.58
CA VAL A 26 3.15 0.16 12.56
C VAL A 26 3.78 -1.03 13.27
N GLY A 27 5.07 -1.29 13.06
CA GLY A 27 5.79 -2.36 13.72
C GLY A 27 5.86 -2.17 15.25
N VAL A 28 6.21 -0.96 15.70
CA VAL A 28 6.22 -0.62 17.13
C VAL A 28 4.82 -0.73 17.73
N SER A 29 3.80 -0.20 17.06
CA SER A 29 2.42 -0.27 17.52
C SER A 29 1.94 -1.72 17.65
N TRP A 30 2.33 -2.59 16.72
CA TRP A 30 2.01 -4.03 16.79
C TRP A 30 2.70 -4.71 17.98
N VAL A 31 3.99 -4.43 18.20
CA VAL A 31 4.73 -4.97 19.35
C VAL A 31 4.10 -4.52 20.67
N VAL A 32 3.80 -3.22 20.80
CA VAL A 32 3.14 -2.68 22.00
C VAL A 32 1.77 -3.32 22.21
N ALA A 33 0.96 -3.42 21.15
CA ALA A 33 -0.36 -4.06 21.23
C ALA A 33 -0.27 -5.51 21.69
N ARG A 34 0.73 -6.26 21.23
CA ARG A 34 0.98 -7.63 21.62
C ARG A 34 1.37 -7.74 23.09
N LEU A 35 2.34 -6.95 23.55
CA LEU A 35 2.78 -6.93 24.95
C LEU A 35 1.62 -6.59 25.91
N VAL A 36 0.83 -5.55 25.55
CA VAL A 36 -0.32 -5.15 26.36
C VAL A 36 -1.41 -6.24 26.38
N SER A 37 -1.62 -6.91 25.25
CA SER A 37 -2.60 -7.99 25.14
C SER A 37 -2.19 -9.22 25.96
N ASP A 38 -0.93 -9.60 25.94
CA ASP A 38 -0.38 -10.72 26.69
C ASP A 38 -0.48 -10.47 28.21
N GLU A 39 -0.24 -9.22 28.66
CA GLU A 39 -0.33 -8.83 30.07
C GLU A 39 -1.79 -8.75 30.59
N LEU A 40 -2.73 -8.26 29.77
CA LEU A 40 -4.11 -8.01 30.22
C LEU A 40 -5.05 -9.19 30.04
N ALA A 41 -4.85 -10.05 29.09
CA ALA A 41 -5.84 -11.05 28.67
C ALA A 41 -5.37 -12.50 28.73
N GLY A 42 -4.11 -12.76 29.00
CA GLY A 42 -3.55 -14.13 29.00
C GLY A 42 -3.57 -14.85 27.65
N SER A 43 -4.30 -14.32 26.68
CA SER A 43 -4.28 -14.72 25.28
C SER A 43 -4.73 -13.51 24.44
N GLY A 44 -3.84 -13.02 23.57
CA GLY A 44 -4.18 -11.91 22.67
C GLY A 44 -5.35 -12.25 21.76
N PRO A 45 -6.13 -11.25 21.31
CA PRO A 45 -7.14 -11.47 20.30
C PRO A 45 -6.47 -12.04 19.03
N ASP A 46 -7.09 -13.05 18.39
CA ASP A 46 -6.63 -13.68 17.13
C ASP A 46 -6.15 -12.68 16.06
N ARG A 47 -6.71 -11.48 16.08
CA ARG A 47 -6.38 -10.39 15.15
C ARG A 47 -4.96 -9.84 15.34
N ILE A 48 -4.45 -9.81 16.58
CA ILE A 48 -3.07 -9.38 16.87
C ILE A 48 -2.09 -10.46 16.42
N GLU A 49 -2.45 -11.73 16.58
CA GLU A 49 -1.64 -12.85 16.15
C GLU A 49 -1.48 -12.89 14.62
N ARG A 50 -2.53 -12.55 13.87
CA ARG A 50 -2.47 -12.47 12.39
C ARG A 50 -1.60 -11.34 11.86
N GLY A 51 -1.25 -10.35 12.69
CA GLY A 51 -0.36 -9.24 12.35
C GLY A 51 -0.80 -8.49 11.08
N LEU A 52 0.11 -8.41 10.10
CA LEU A 52 -0.14 -7.71 8.82
C LEU A 52 -1.20 -8.36 7.92
N MET A 53 -1.72 -9.51 8.32
CA MET A 53 -2.73 -10.28 7.56
C MET A 53 -4.09 -10.31 8.25
N ALA A 54 -4.34 -9.42 9.21
CA ALA A 54 -5.63 -9.35 9.88
C ALA A 54 -6.73 -8.71 8.98
N TRP A 55 -7.99 -8.94 9.31
CA TRP A 55 -9.20 -8.41 8.62
C TRP A 55 -9.23 -8.71 7.12
N ASP A 56 -9.28 -7.68 6.28
CA ASP A 56 -9.45 -7.81 4.83
C ASP A 56 -8.28 -8.51 4.14
N ALA A 57 -7.07 -8.49 4.74
CA ALA A 57 -5.93 -9.20 4.20
C ALA A 57 -6.14 -10.73 4.17
N ASP A 58 -6.88 -11.28 5.12
CA ASP A 58 -7.21 -12.70 5.17
C ASP A 58 -8.16 -13.10 4.02
N TRP A 59 -9.11 -12.22 3.69
CA TRP A 59 -9.97 -12.41 2.52
C TRP A 59 -9.16 -12.37 1.22
N TYR A 60 -8.30 -11.37 1.05
CA TYR A 60 -7.42 -11.29 -0.12
C TYR A 60 -6.51 -12.50 -0.23
N ARG A 61 -5.95 -12.98 0.89
CA ARG A 61 -5.11 -14.19 0.90
C ARG A 61 -5.90 -15.42 0.42
N SER A 62 -7.12 -15.60 0.90
CA SER A 62 -7.99 -16.69 0.48
C SER A 62 -8.31 -16.63 -1.02
N LEU A 63 -8.51 -15.42 -1.56
CA LEU A 63 -8.71 -15.19 -2.99
C LEU A 63 -7.45 -15.47 -3.82
N VAL A 64 -6.27 -15.09 -3.31
CA VAL A 64 -5.00 -15.36 -3.99
C VAL A 64 -4.77 -16.87 -4.11
N VAL A 65 -5.06 -17.63 -3.05
CA VAL A 65 -4.84 -19.08 -3.01
C VAL A 65 -5.93 -19.82 -3.78
N GLY A 66 -7.20 -19.63 -3.43
CA GLY A 66 -8.33 -20.45 -3.88
C GLY A 66 -9.15 -19.85 -5.02
N GLY A 67 -9.05 -18.53 -5.25
CA GLY A 67 -9.93 -17.85 -6.21
C GLY A 67 -11.32 -17.55 -5.66
N TYR A 68 -12.17 -16.98 -6.51
CA TYR A 68 -13.52 -16.56 -6.11
C TYR A 68 -14.48 -17.74 -5.90
N ASP A 69 -14.28 -18.86 -6.61
CA ASP A 69 -15.14 -20.04 -6.50
C ASP A 69 -14.98 -20.77 -5.15
N ALA A 70 -13.89 -20.54 -4.45
CA ALA A 70 -13.59 -21.16 -3.16
C ALA A 70 -14.14 -20.37 -1.95
N LEU A 71 -14.76 -19.21 -2.18
CA LEU A 71 -15.22 -18.31 -1.13
C LEU A 71 -16.74 -18.14 -1.14
N PRO A 72 -17.34 -17.83 0.05
CA PRO A 72 -18.72 -17.44 0.12
C PRO A 72 -18.98 -16.12 -0.63
N LEU A 73 -20.26 -15.81 -0.85
CA LEU A 73 -20.68 -14.66 -1.69
C LEU A 73 -20.09 -13.31 -1.23
N GLU A 74 -19.78 -13.17 0.05
CA GLU A 74 -19.14 -11.99 0.63
C GLU A 74 -17.76 -11.71 0.05
N GLY A 75 -17.05 -12.72 -0.46
CA GLY A 75 -15.75 -12.58 -1.12
C GLY A 75 -15.81 -11.85 -2.45
N VAL A 76 -16.98 -11.80 -3.11
CA VAL A 76 -17.16 -11.15 -4.42
C VAL A 76 -16.95 -9.63 -4.37
N ARG A 77 -17.09 -9.00 -3.20
CA ARG A 77 -16.85 -7.55 -3.01
C ARG A 77 -15.39 -7.13 -3.18
N PHE A 78 -14.45 -8.06 -3.10
CA PHE A 78 -13.03 -7.77 -3.25
C PHE A 78 -12.63 -7.79 -4.72
N PHE A 79 -12.19 -6.65 -5.25
CA PHE A 79 -11.83 -6.50 -6.66
C PHE A 79 -10.59 -7.31 -7.05
N PRO A 80 -10.54 -7.84 -8.29
CA PRO A 80 -9.52 -8.79 -8.70
C PRO A 80 -8.11 -8.19 -8.86
N GLY A 81 -7.96 -6.89 -9.02
CA GLY A 81 -6.66 -6.26 -9.30
C GLY A 81 -5.57 -6.62 -8.30
N PHE A 82 -5.84 -6.48 -7.00
CA PHE A 82 -4.87 -6.85 -5.96
C PHE A 82 -4.65 -8.36 -5.87
N VAL A 83 -5.70 -9.17 -6.10
CA VAL A 83 -5.59 -10.64 -6.15
C VAL A 83 -4.65 -11.08 -7.27
N LEU A 84 -4.79 -10.50 -8.46
CA LEU A 84 -3.93 -10.80 -9.62
C LEU A 84 -2.48 -10.39 -9.38
N LEU A 85 -2.25 -9.20 -8.81
CA LEU A 85 -0.93 -8.75 -8.41
C LEU A 85 -0.31 -9.66 -7.34
N GLY A 86 -1.10 -10.10 -6.36
CA GLY A 86 -0.68 -11.05 -5.32
C GLY A 86 -0.26 -12.39 -5.90
N ARG A 87 -1.05 -12.97 -6.83
CA ARG A 87 -0.71 -14.21 -7.54
C ARG A 87 0.55 -14.09 -8.38
N LEU A 88 0.68 -13.00 -9.12
CA LEU A 88 1.87 -12.74 -9.92
C LEU A 88 3.12 -12.65 -9.03
N ALA A 89 3.02 -11.91 -7.93
CA ALA A 89 4.11 -11.77 -6.98
C ALA A 89 4.46 -13.10 -6.28
N ASP A 90 3.46 -13.92 -5.93
CA ASP A 90 3.64 -15.23 -5.32
C ASP A 90 4.38 -16.20 -6.26
N ALA A 91 4.11 -16.13 -7.56
CA ALA A 91 4.82 -16.90 -8.57
C ALA A 91 6.28 -16.48 -8.77
N LEU A 92 6.64 -15.25 -8.41
CA LEU A 92 7.97 -14.65 -8.64
C LEU A 92 8.83 -14.57 -7.38
N LEU A 93 8.21 -14.51 -6.19
CA LEU A 93 8.88 -14.24 -4.92
C LEU A 93 8.85 -15.50 -4.01
N PRO A 94 9.91 -15.77 -3.26
CA PRO A 94 9.86 -16.77 -2.21
C PRO A 94 9.04 -16.28 -1.02
N GLY A 95 8.46 -17.20 -0.23
CA GLY A 95 7.77 -16.91 1.03
C GLY A 95 6.24 -17.00 0.96
N GLY A 96 5.69 -17.36 -0.21
CA GLY A 96 4.28 -17.67 -0.40
C GLY A 96 3.35 -16.44 -0.45
N PRO A 97 2.03 -16.67 -0.56
CA PRO A 97 1.02 -15.65 -0.83
C PRO A 97 1.03 -14.49 0.16
N THR A 98 1.25 -14.76 1.44
CA THR A 98 1.33 -13.75 2.50
C THR A 98 2.45 -12.74 2.24
N THR A 99 3.66 -13.24 1.96
CA THR A 99 4.82 -12.39 1.67
C THR A 99 4.59 -11.59 0.38
N ALA A 100 4.09 -12.25 -0.66
CA ALA A 100 3.78 -11.62 -1.93
C ALA A 100 2.80 -10.44 -1.78
N MET A 101 1.72 -10.64 -1.05
CA MET A 101 0.71 -9.60 -0.79
C MET A 101 1.28 -8.42 -0.02
N VAL A 102 2.04 -8.67 1.05
CA VAL A 102 2.69 -7.61 1.83
C VAL A 102 3.68 -6.83 0.97
N VAL A 103 4.46 -7.50 0.13
CA VAL A 103 5.39 -6.83 -0.80
C VAL A 103 4.62 -5.97 -1.80
N VAL A 104 3.57 -6.49 -2.43
CA VAL A 104 2.74 -5.73 -3.39
C VAL A 104 2.11 -4.51 -2.74
N ALA A 105 1.52 -4.66 -1.54
CA ALA A 105 0.91 -3.55 -0.79
C ALA A 105 1.95 -2.46 -0.46
N ASN A 106 3.12 -2.87 0.00
CA ASN A 106 4.20 -1.95 0.39
C ASN A 106 4.87 -1.26 -0.80
N LEU A 107 5.08 -1.94 -1.91
CA LEU A 107 5.54 -1.32 -3.15
C LEU A 107 4.48 -0.38 -3.71
N GLY A 108 3.21 -0.79 -3.71
CA GLY A 108 2.09 0.06 -4.11
C GLY A 108 2.03 1.34 -3.29
N SER A 109 2.17 1.26 -1.97
CA SER A 109 2.17 2.46 -1.10
C SER A 109 3.38 3.37 -1.31
N LEU A 110 4.56 2.83 -1.64
CA LEU A 110 5.72 3.65 -2.03
C LEU A 110 5.44 4.41 -3.33
N LEU A 111 4.90 3.70 -4.32
CA LEU A 111 4.51 4.31 -5.61
C LEU A 111 3.40 5.35 -5.42
N ALA A 112 2.43 5.11 -4.54
CA ALA A 112 1.41 6.10 -4.17
C ALA A 112 2.03 7.37 -3.58
N GLY A 113 2.98 7.23 -2.66
CA GLY A 113 3.73 8.36 -2.10
C GLY A 113 4.47 9.16 -3.16
N VAL A 114 5.19 8.48 -4.08
CA VAL A 114 5.89 9.15 -5.20
C VAL A 114 4.91 9.84 -6.14
N ALA A 115 3.78 9.20 -6.46
CA ALA A 115 2.74 9.79 -7.29
C ALA A 115 2.11 11.02 -6.63
N LEU A 116 1.83 10.95 -5.31
CA LEU A 116 1.31 12.06 -4.53
C LEU A 116 2.30 13.24 -4.49
N TYR A 117 3.57 12.96 -4.21
CA TYR A 117 4.62 13.99 -4.23
C TYR A 117 4.62 14.75 -5.56
N ARG A 118 4.59 14.01 -6.68
CA ARG A 118 4.56 14.58 -8.03
C ARG A 118 3.29 15.35 -8.32
N LEU A 119 2.16 14.85 -7.87
CA LEU A 119 0.88 15.51 -8.08
C LEU A 119 0.86 16.85 -7.36
N VAL A 120 1.19 16.86 -6.07
CA VAL A 120 1.22 18.11 -5.27
C VAL A 120 2.24 19.09 -5.83
N LEU A 121 3.43 18.61 -6.22
CA LEU A 121 4.43 19.47 -6.84
C LEU A 121 3.97 20.07 -8.18
N ALA A 122 3.23 19.30 -8.97
CA ALA A 122 2.66 19.75 -10.25
C ALA A 122 1.55 20.79 -10.05
N GLU A 123 0.76 20.67 -8.98
CA GLU A 123 -0.34 21.60 -8.67
C GLU A 123 0.14 22.90 -8.01
N THR A 124 1.12 22.81 -7.13
CA THR A 124 1.49 23.92 -6.24
C THR A 124 2.84 24.53 -6.53
N ALA A 125 3.69 23.85 -7.30
CA ALA A 125 5.12 24.18 -7.50
C ALA A 125 5.89 24.31 -6.16
N ASN A 126 5.37 23.77 -5.06
CA ASN A 126 5.92 23.91 -3.72
C ASN A 126 6.40 22.56 -3.17
N ARG A 127 7.71 22.40 -3.04
CA ARG A 127 8.33 21.17 -2.51
C ARG A 127 7.95 20.88 -1.06
N HIS A 128 7.87 21.90 -0.21
CA HIS A 128 7.50 21.71 1.18
C HIS A 128 6.06 21.18 1.35
N LEU A 129 5.14 21.61 0.49
CA LEU A 129 3.79 21.04 0.49
C LEU A 129 3.79 19.61 -0.02
N ALA A 130 4.59 19.29 -1.04
CA ALA A 130 4.72 17.93 -1.54
C ALA A 130 5.30 16.99 -0.47
N ASP A 131 6.37 17.39 0.22
CA ASP A 131 6.96 16.64 1.33
C ASP A 131 5.93 16.41 2.46
N ARG A 132 5.26 17.47 2.92
CA ARG A 132 4.25 17.38 3.99
C ARG A 132 3.09 16.46 3.60
N SER A 133 2.65 16.48 2.36
CA SER A 133 1.56 15.62 1.89
C SER A 133 1.93 14.14 1.98
N VAL A 134 3.17 13.79 1.65
CA VAL A 134 3.67 12.41 1.78
C VAL A 134 3.77 12.00 3.25
N TRP A 135 4.28 12.87 4.13
CA TRP A 135 4.32 12.62 5.56
C TRP A 135 2.92 12.46 6.17
N LEU A 136 1.96 13.30 5.78
CA LEU A 136 0.57 13.20 6.23
C LEU A 136 -0.07 11.87 5.77
N LEU A 137 0.14 11.46 4.53
CA LEU A 137 -0.34 10.17 4.03
C LEU A 137 0.28 9.00 4.81
N ALA A 138 1.60 9.05 5.03
CA ALA A 138 2.34 7.96 5.67
C ALA A 138 2.02 7.80 7.16
N CYS A 139 1.86 8.91 7.88
CA CYS A 139 1.65 8.97 9.33
C CYS A 139 0.19 9.21 9.73
N PHE A 140 -0.75 9.16 8.78
CA PHE A 140 -2.18 9.26 9.10
C PHE A 140 -2.60 8.09 10.01
N PRO A 141 -3.48 8.28 10.99
CA PRO A 141 -3.85 7.20 11.92
C PRO A 141 -4.32 5.90 11.27
N SER A 142 -5.08 5.98 10.18
CA SER A 142 -5.44 4.80 9.39
C SER A 142 -4.41 4.40 8.32
N GLY A 143 -3.24 5.04 8.26
CA GLY A 143 -2.17 4.74 7.31
C GLY A 143 -1.56 3.33 7.46
N PHE A 144 -1.88 2.60 8.53
CA PHE A 144 -1.49 1.20 8.71
C PHE A 144 -1.98 0.31 7.56
N VAL A 145 -3.10 0.65 6.91
CA VAL A 145 -3.62 -0.08 5.74
C VAL A 145 -2.65 -0.04 4.53
N LEU A 146 -1.76 0.94 4.51
CA LEU A 146 -0.70 1.06 3.50
C LEU A 146 0.55 0.20 3.80
N VAL A 147 0.56 -0.47 4.96
CA VAL A 147 1.65 -1.35 5.40
C VAL A 147 1.22 -2.81 5.38
N TRP A 148 -0.05 -3.07 5.70
CA TRP A 148 -0.63 -4.40 5.74
C TRP A 148 -0.83 -4.98 4.35
N GLY A 149 -1.16 -6.28 4.25
CA GLY A 149 -1.41 -6.98 2.98
C GLY A 149 -2.74 -6.58 2.31
N TYR A 150 -2.94 -5.28 2.09
CA TYR A 150 -4.17 -4.64 1.63
C TYR A 150 -4.03 -4.05 0.23
N ALA A 151 -5.17 -3.82 -0.42
CA ALA A 151 -5.26 -3.27 -1.77
C ALA A 151 -5.01 -1.76 -1.85
N GLU A 152 -5.08 -1.04 -0.71
CA GLU A 152 -5.09 0.43 -0.65
C GLU A 152 -3.82 1.05 -1.23
N GLY A 153 -2.66 0.44 -1.00
CA GLY A 153 -1.40 0.94 -1.57
C GLY A 153 -1.42 0.95 -3.11
N PRO A 154 -1.62 -0.19 -3.78
CA PRO A 154 -1.77 -0.26 -5.23
C PRO A 154 -2.92 0.57 -5.77
N PHE A 155 -4.07 0.59 -5.10
CA PHE A 155 -5.23 1.39 -5.48
C PHE A 155 -4.91 2.89 -5.48
N LEU A 156 -4.31 3.41 -4.42
CA LEU A 156 -3.90 4.82 -4.35
C LEU A 156 -2.85 5.15 -5.40
N ALA A 157 -1.88 4.25 -5.64
CA ALA A 157 -0.88 4.46 -6.67
C ALA A 157 -1.53 4.61 -8.06
N ALA A 158 -2.44 3.72 -8.41
CA ALA A 158 -3.17 3.76 -9.67
C ALA A 158 -4.03 5.02 -9.78
N SER A 159 -4.83 5.32 -8.76
CA SER A 159 -5.72 6.49 -8.73
C SER A 159 -4.96 7.81 -8.88
N ILE A 160 -3.88 8.03 -8.10
CA ILE A 160 -3.09 9.25 -8.19
C ILE A 160 -2.35 9.34 -9.53
N ALA A 161 -1.85 8.20 -10.06
CA ALA A 161 -1.23 8.17 -11.37
C ALA A 161 -2.24 8.46 -12.50
N ALA A 162 -3.51 8.04 -12.36
CA ALA A 162 -4.59 8.40 -13.28
C ALA A 162 -4.82 9.92 -13.29
N PHE A 163 -4.87 10.59 -12.13
CA PHE A 163 -4.95 12.05 -12.05
C PHE A 163 -3.76 12.75 -12.71
N LEU A 164 -2.54 12.25 -12.49
CA LEU A 164 -1.34 12.78 -13.16
C LEU A 164 -1.39 12.61 -14.68
N ALA A 165 -1.89 11.47 -15.17
CA ALA A 165 -2.06 11.20 -16.60
C ALA A 165 -3.14 12.12 -17.20
N PHE A 166 -4.27 12.27 -16.51
CA PHE A 166 -5.34 13.19 -16.88
C PHE A 166 -4.83 14.64 -17.01
N ARG A 167 -4.09 15.13 -16.02
CA ARG A 167 -3.49 16.45 -16.03
C ARG A 167 -2.54 16.66 -17.24
N ARG A 168 -1.85 15.60 -17.68
CA ARG A 168 -0.97 15.62 -18.86
C ARG A 168 -1.70 15.41 -20.17
N ARG A 169 -3.04 15.37 -20.14
CA ARG A 169 -3.94 15.05 -21.27
C ARG A 169 -3.63 13.68 -21.92
N ASN A 170 -3.04 12.76 -21.18
CA ASN A 170 -2.84 11.38 -21.61
C ASN A 170 -4.06 10.55 -21.21
N TRP A 171 -5.12 10.67 -21.99
CA TRP A 171 -6.43 10.08 -21.73
C TRP A 171 -6.39 8.56 -21.69
N TRP A 172 -5.61 7.93 -22.56
CA TRP A 172 -5.47 6.49 -22.61
C TRP A 172 -4.84 5.92 -21.33
N MET A 173 -3.78 6.56 -20.85
CA MET A 173 -3.15 6.16 -19.61
C MET A 173 -4.04 6.45 -18.40
N ALA A 174 -4.77 7.56 -18.40
CA ALA A 174 -5.71 7.87 -17.33
C ALA A 174 -6.83 6.82 -17.27
N ALA A 175 -7.42 6.45 -18.40
CA ALA A 175 -8.47 5.44 -18.46
C ALA A 175 -7.99 4.02 -18.09
N GLY A 176 -6.75 3.67 -18.44
CA GLY A 176 -6.19 2.35 -18.09
C GLY A 176 -5.79 2.20 -16.61
N LEU A 177 -5.66 3.32 -15.88
CA LEU A 177 -5.30 3.33 -14.44
C LEU A 177 -6.52 3.56 -13.53
N ALA A 178 -7.67 3.99 -14.07
CA ALA A 178 -8.91 4.21 -13.32
C ALA A 178 -9.70 2.93 -13.18
#